data_eb75610714ab2d79d4773c5566da186d
#
_entry.id   eb75610714ab2d79d4773c5566da186d
#
_cell.length_a   1.000
_cell.length_b   1.000
_cell.length_c   1.000
_cell.angle_alpha   90.00
_cell.angle_beta   90.00
_cell.angle_gamma   90.00
#
_symmetry.space_group_name_H-M   'P 1'
#
loop_
_entity.id
_entity.type
_entity.pdbx_description
1 polymer ?
#
loop_
_entity_poly.entity_id
_entity_poly.type
_entity_poly.pdbx_seq_one_letter_code
_entity_poly.pdbx_strand_id
1 'polypeptide(L)'
;MRFLLRSFLGLIILSVTLGFLIFGSFVLFDALKKRSEKSDNRRFQKERVFAVNVETLESQTARPKIFSYGEIYSKRMLEIRPLVSGRLDYVSEKFVEGGYVKSGDILFRLNQKDFFNELEIAEIDLEDTKAQLSEAISRLEFANMEFEVSESQLKLRKNALDRQTELAASGLITSTQLENTQLAYSSSKQQFLNKQNLVKSSRNSIEKLQIQLKRRSISIDKAKRNLDETEFKAPFNGIISSVNILPGSVINKNEKLGTLVDPNSLEVMFNLSANEFARVIDKEGKLLNLDITAYLKLSDKDIPFSGKIERINPEIINIGSGRKLFASINLGENRTLRPGDFVVLEIQEPSLENVTILPSAAVTIDGKIFILEDDNRLKELVVNILRRQGDEVIVSGAPIDKEYVMQRSPQLGNGLKIKPLRKKDREISNSKSLSNNNDLVTLSPEKQNKLIKFLDNMDRMPKSVKDRLYEEINSGKMKAKTLNRLEKNMGNN
;
A
#
# COMPACT_ATOMS: atom_id res chain seq x y z
N MET A 1 11.99 87.73 -86.36
CA MET A 1 12.38 86.32 -86.64
C MET A 1 12.90 85.52 -85.45
N ARG A 2 13.23 86.14 -84.32
CA ARG A 2 13.74 85.36 -83.12
C ARG A 2 12.66 84.69 -82.30
N PHE A 3 11.40 85.07 -82.38
CA PHE A 3 10.29 84.49 -81.64
C PHE A 3 9.79 83.17 -82.23
N LEU A 4 9.70 83.06 -83.53
CA LEU A 4 9.28 81.88 -84.26
C LEU A 4 10.25 80.71 -84.08
N LEU A 5 11.58 80.96 -83.99
CA LEU A 5 12.59 79.90 -83.78
C LEU A 5 12.51 79.30 -82.36
N ARG A 6 12.19 80.08 -81.34
CA ARG A 6 12.05 79.60 -79.96
C ARG A 6 10.77 78.79 -79.75
N SER A 7 9.68 79.19 -80.45
CA SER A 7 8.43 78.41 -80.39
C SER A 7 8.57 77.07 -81.11
N PHE A 8 9.33 77.03 -82.21
CA PHE A 8 9.58 75.76 -82.93
C PHE A 8 10.50 74.84 -82.16
N LEU A 9 11.47 75.37 -81.44
CA LEU A 9 12.35 74.55 -80.55
C LEU A 9 11.58 73.96 -79.35
N GLY A 10 10.64 74.76 -78.78
CA GLY A 10 9.75 74.29 -77.71
C GLY A 10 8.83 73.12 -78.14
N LEU A 11 8.34 73.19 -79.37
CA LEU A 11 7.45 72.21 -79.98
C LEU A 11 8.20 70.86 -80.23
N ILE A 12 9.46 71.00 -80.72
CA ILE A 12 10.34 69.79 -80.88
C ILE A 12 10.66 69.15 -79.57
N ILE A 13 11.00 69.89 -78.49
CA ILE A 13 11.27 69.32 -77.18
C ILE A 13 10.01 68.68 -76.63
N LEU A 14 8.83 69.23 -76.78
CA LEU A 14 7.56 68.67 -76.33
C LEU A 14 7.24 67.40 -77.10
N SER A 15 7.49 67.30 -78.43
CA SER A 15 7.26 66.04 -79.17
C SER A 15 8.23 64.93 -78.78
N VAL A 16 9.49 65.26 -78.49
CA VAL A 16 10.50 64.29 -78.04
C VAL A 16 10.16 63.80 -76.64
N THR A 17 9.73 64.67 -75.71
CA THR A 17 9.32 64.26 -74.40
C THR A 17 8.07 63.37 -74.41
N LEU A 18 7.09 63.74 -75.28
CA LEU A 18 5.90 62.91 -75.43
C LEU A 18 6.22 61.54 -76.05
N GLY A 19 7.16 61.53 -77.04
CA GLY A 19 7.64 60.25 -77.61
C GLY A 19 8.28 59.35 -76.57
N PHE A 20 9.11 59.93 -75.67
CA PHE A 20 9.72 59.14 -74.57
C PHE A 20 8.69 58.63 -73.54
N LEU A 21 7.66 59.46 -73.25
CA LEU A 21 6.58 59.01 -72.35
C LEU A 21 5.75 57.88 -72.95
N ILE A 22 5.42 57.92 -74.24
CA ILE A 22 4.70 56.87 -74.95
C ILE A 22 5.57 55.60 -74.99
N PHE A 23 6.87 55.73 -75.30
CA PHE A 23 7.79 54.62 -75.34
C PHE A 23 7.98 53.97 -73.90
N GLY A 24 8.14 54.82 -72.88
CA GLY A 24 8.23 54.37 -71.48
C GLY A 24 6.98 53.64 -71.04
N SER A 25 5.79 54.20 -71.41
CA SER A 25 4.50 53.53 -71.11
C SER A 25 4.35 52.20 -71.85
N PHE A 26 4.81 52.11 -73.10
CA PHE A 26 4.76 50.86 -73.85
C PHE A 26 5.68 49.76 -73.25
N VAL A 27 6.90 50.15 -72.85
CA VAL A 27 7.85 49.25 -72.18
C VAL A 27 7.32 48.79 -70.84
N LEU A 28 6.68 49.73 -70.10
CA LEU A 28 6.05 49.32 -68.77
C LEU A 28 4.86 48.38 -68.96
N PHE A 29 4.06 48.64 -69.99
CA PHE A 29 2.91 47.77 -70.32
C PHE A 29 3.34 46.39 -70.77
N ASP A 30 4.39 46.27 -71.59
CA ASP A 30 4.96 45.01 -72.02
C ASP A 30 5.62 44.23 -70.81
N ALA A 31 6.29 45.00 -69.96
CA ALA A 31 6.87 44.42 -68.70
C ALA A 31 5.80 43.89 -67.70
N LEU A 32 4.69 44.66 -67.56
CA LEU A 32 3.56 44.23 -66.74
C LEU A 32 2.83 43.02 -67.35
N LYS A 33 2.66 42.98 -68.67
CA LYS A 33 2.05 41.85 -69.39
C LYS A 33 2.88 40.62 -69.28
N LYS A 34 4.21 40.69 -69.44
CA LYS A 34 5.15 39.56 -69.21
C LYS A 34 5.18 39.15 -67.74
N ARG A 35 4.90 39.99 -66.77
CA ARG A 35 4.80 39.62 -65.34
C ARG A 35 3.48 38.95 -65.02
N SER A 36 2.38 39.32 -65.68
CA SER A 36 1.07 38.66 -65.57
C SER A 36 1.08 37.26 -66.21
N GLU A 37 1.73 37.10 -67.36
CA GLU A 37 1.85 35.78 -68.03
C GLU A 37 2.80 34.78 -67.27
N LYS A 38 3.75 35.31 -66.46
CA LYS A 38 4.60 34.47 -65.58
C LYS A 38 3.93 34.03 -64.29
N SER A 39 2.74 34.51 -63.92
CA SER A 39 2.03 34.18 -62.68
C SER A 39 1.25 32.88 -62.73
N ASP A 40 1.10 32.22 -63.83
CA ASP A 40 0.27 31.01 -63.95
C ASP A 40 1.05 29.68 -64.01
N ASN A 41 2.36 29.71 -63.76
CA ASN A 41 3.09 28.50 -63.48
C ASN A 41 2.94 28.20 -61.97
N ARG A 42 1.73 27.77 -61.50
CA ARG A 42 1.56 27.02 -60.26
C ARG A 42 2.48 25.84 -60.36
N ARG A 43 3.70 25.96 -59.80
CA ARG A 43 4.51 24.80 -59.48
C ARG A 43 3.59 23.88 -58.66
N PHE A 44 3.19 22.75 -59.21
CA PHE A 44 2.68 21.61 -58.42
C PHE A 44 3.73 21.37 -57.34
N GLN A 45 3.50 21.95 -56.14
CA GLN A 45 4.29 21.62 -54.98
C GLN A 45 4.05 20.14 -54.80
N LYS A 46 5.06 19.31 -55.10
CA LYS A 46 5.03 17.88 -54.78
C LYS A 46 4.67 17.79 -53.31
N GLU A 47 3.50 17.23 -53.03
CA GLU A 47 3.03 16.98 -51.66
C GLU A 47 4.15 16.27 -50.91
N ARG A 48 4.60 16.85 -49.80
CA ARG A 48 5.68 16.23 -49.03
C ARG A 48 5.12 14.96 -48.37
N VAL A 49 5.54 13.83 -48.86
CA VAL A 49 5.15 12.52 -48.32
C VAL A 49 6.16 12.08 -47.27
N PHE A 50 5.73 11.94 -46.03
CA PHE A 50 6.56 11.47 -44.93
C PHE A 50 6.45 9.96 -44.81
N ALA A 51 7.57 9.29 -44.59
CA ALA A 51 7.56 7.87 -44.24
C ALA A 51 7.25 7.69 -42.74
N VAL A 52 6.20 6.99 -42.42
CA VAL A 52 5.68 6.87 -41.05
C VAL A 52 5.41 5.40 -40.72
N ASN A 53 5.80 4.99 -39.51
CA ASN A 53 5.52 3.66 -39.01
C ASN A 53 4.04 3.52 -38.68
N VAL A 54 3.42 2.49 -39.23
CA VAL A 54 2.01 2.15 -39.01
C VAL A 54 1.86 0.73 -38.53
N GLU A 55 0.80 0.50 -37.75
CA GLU A 55 0.39 -0.80 -37.25
C GLU A 55 -1.14 -0.89 -37.26
N THR A 56 -1.68 -2.11 -37.33
CA THR A 56 -3.13 -2.35 -37.37
C THR A 56 -3.72 -2.26 -35.98
N LEU A 57 -4.88 -1.62 -35.84
CA LEU A 57 -5.66 -1.59 -34.60
C LEU A 57 -6.32 -2.94 -34.36
N GLU A 58 -5.93 -3.63 -33.29
CA GLU A 58 -6.47 -4.92 -32.91
C GLU A 58 -7.26 -4.80 -31.63
N SER A 59 -8.39 -5.51 -31.56
CA SER A 59 -9.15 -5.64 -30.31
C SER A 59 -8.58 -6.75 -29.46
N GLN A 60 -8.32 -6.43 -28.20
CA GLN A 60 -7.78 -7.40 -27.24
C GLN A 60 -8.34 -7.19 -25.85
N THR A 61 -8.10 -8.15 -24.97
CA THR A 61 -8.40 -8.02 -23.54
C THR A 61 -7.14 -7.53 -22.80
N ALA A 62 -7.25 -6.41 -22.13
CA ALA A 62 -6.17 -5.87 -21.31
C ALA A 62 -6.42 -6.13 -19.82
N ARG A 63 -5.36 -6.40 -19.06
CA ARG A 63 -5.39 -6.45 -17.59
C ARG A 63 -4.53 -5.31 -17.05
N PRO A 64 -5.14 -4.16 -16.78
CA PRO A 64 -4.40 -3.02 -16.29
C PRO A 64 -3.84 -3.30 -14.90
N LYS A 65 -2.78 -2.57 -14.55
CA LYS A 65 -2.12 -2.66 -13.26
C LYS A 65 -2.06 -1.28 -12.62
N ILE A 66 -2.26 -1.24 -11.30
CA ILE A 66 -1.99 -0.05 -10.50
C ILE A 66 -0.69 -0.29 -9.76
N PHE A 67 0.22 0.68 -9.83
CA PHE A 67 1.46 0.67 -9.05
C PHE A 67 1.33 1.63 -7.87
N SER A 68 1.67 1.14 -6.69
CA SER A 68 1.69 1.93 -5.47
C SER A 68 2.89 1.57 -4.60
N TYR A 69 3.18 2.40 -3.60
CA TYR A 69 4.20 2.13 -2.60
C TYR A 69 3.51 1.81 -1.28
N GLY A 70 4.00 0.78 -0.61
CA GLY A 70 3.47 0.37 0.68
C GLY A 70 4.57 0.09 1.69
N GLU A 71 4.19 0.14 2.94
CA GLU A 71 5.03 -0.20 4.08
C GLU A 71 4.49 -1.46 4.74
N ILE A 72 5.38 -2.35 5.13
CA ILE A 72 5.04 -3.61 5.79
C ILE A 72 4.79 -3.37 7.27
N TYR A 73 3.67 -3.85 7.76
CA TYR A 73 3.27 -3.83 9.17
C TYR A 73 3.01 -5.24 9.67
N SER A 74 3.21 -5.46 10.97
CA SER A 74 2.69 -6.67 11.61
C SER A 74 1.30 -6.40 12.19
N LYS A 75 0.33 -7.27 11.89
CA LYS A 75 -1.01 -7.24 12.51
C LYS A 75 -0.97 -7.47 14.02
N ARG A 76 0.09 -8.16 14.51
CA ARG A 76 0.27 -8.51 15.93
C ARG A 76 1.59 -7.93 16.43
N MET A 77 1.50 -6.75 16.96
CA MET A 77 2.59 -6.06 17.64
C MET A 77 2.15 -5.73 19.06
N LEU A 78 2.94 -6.14 20.04
CA LEU A 78 2.67 -5.91 21.45
C LEU A 78 3.82 -5.13 22.09
N GLU A 79 3.50 -3.96 22.65
CA GLU A 79 4.44 -3.29 23.54
C GLU A 79 4.47 -4.00 24.88
N ILE A 80 5.65 -4.43 25.29
CA ILE A 80 5.89 -5.12 26.54
C ILE A 80 5.98 -4.09 27.64
N ARG A 81 4.94 -4.03 28.51
CA ARG A 81 4.81 -3.10 29.61
C ARG A 81 4.44 -3.85 30.89
N PRO A 82 5.22 -3.71 31.98
CA PRO A 82 4.87 -4.35 33.27
C PRO A 82 3.63 -3.71 33.88
N LEU A 83 2.81 -4.50 34.52
CA LEU A 83 1.59 -4.06 35.23
C LEU A 83 1.84 -3.73 36.69
N VAL A 84 3.02 -4.11 37.23
CA VAL A 84 3.47 -3.78 38.59
C VAL A 84 4.88 -3.19 38.53
N SER A 85 5.24 -2.38 39.52
CA SER A 85 6.60 -1.82 39.65
C SER A 85 7.45 -2.74 40.53
N GLY A 86 8.75 -2.83 40.23
CA GLY A 86 9.66 -3.62 41.04
C GLY A 86 11.08 -3.62 40.50
N ARG A 87 12.00 -4.22 41.26
CA ARG A 87 13.38 -4.43 40.79
C ARG A 87 13.41 -5.65 39.88
N LEU A 88 14.12 -5.55 38.76
CA LEU A 88 14.29 -6.62 37.81
C LEU A 88 15.28 -7.68 38.37
N ASP A 89 14.80 -8.89 38.59
CA ASP A 89 15.53 -10.01 39.15
C ASP A 89 16.06 -10.96 38.06
N TYR A 90 15.28 -11.19 37.03
CA TYR A 90 15.63 -12.07 35.92
C TYR A 90 15.24 -11.47 34.57
N VAL A 91 16.13 -11.61 33.59
CA VAL A 91 15.90 -11.27 32.18
C VAL A 91 16.32 -12.48 31.34
N SER A 92 15.45 -12.92 30.45
CA SER A 92 15.74 -14.01 29.53
C SER A 92 16.85 -13.61 28.54
N GLU A 93 17.76 -14.52 28.26
CA GLU A 93 18.77 -14.36 27.20
C GLU A 93 18.15 -14.14 25.82
N LYS A 94 16.91 -14.59 25.61
CA LYS A 94 16.16 -14.36 24.36
C LYS A 94 15.51 -12.98 24.30
N PHE A 95 15.46 -12.24 25.41
CA PHE A 95 14.90 -10.90 25.48
C PHE A 95 15.94 -9.85 25.06
N VAL A 96 16.37 -9.98 23.82
CA VAL A 96 17.32 -9.08 23.13
C VAL A 96 16.75 -8.72 21.76
N GLU A 97 17.21 -7.61 21.19
CA GLU A 97 16.78 -7.21 19.85
C GLU A 97 17.11 -8.31 18.82
N GLY A 98 16.10 -8.70 18.01
CA GLY A 98 16.19 -9.83 17.08
C GLY A 98 16.00 -11.21 17.71
N GLY A 99 15.86 -11.31 19.03
CA GLY A 99 15.64 -12.58 19.74
C GLY A 99 14.29 -13.18 19.42
N TYR A 100 14.25 -14.48 19.13
CA TYR A 100 13.02 -15.21 18.88
C TYR A 100 12.51 -15.87 20.17
N VAL A 101 11.24 -15.62 20.49
CA VAL A 101 10.58 -16.15 21.69
C VAL A 101 9.33 -16.95 21.30
N LYS A 102 9.01 -17.96 22.11
CA LYS A 102 7.80 -18.77 21.97
C LYS A 102 6.74 -18.30 22.96
N SER A 103 5.48 -18.55 22.61
CA SER A 103 4.37 -18.34 23.54
C SER A 103 4.62 -19.09 24.85
N GLY A 104 4.47 -18.41 25.99
CA GLY A 104 4.74 -18.94 27.33
C GLY A 104 6.18 -18.75 27.84
N ASP A 105 7.14 -18.37 26.97
CA ASP A 105 8.52 -18.08 27.42
C ASP A 105 8.48 -16.87 28.39
N ILE A 106 9.13 -17.01 29.56
CA ILE A 106 9.30 -15.90 30.51
C ILE A 106 10.35 -14.95 29.95
N LEU A 107 9.97 -13.70 29.69
CA LEU A 107 10.85 -12.68 29.16
C LEU A 107 11.64 -11.98 30.27
N PHE A 108 10.97 -11.64 31.35
CA PHE A 108 11.60 -11.08 32.54
C PHE A 108 10.78 -11.42 33.78
N ARG A 109 11.40 -11.28 34.97
CA ARG A 109 10.77 -11.42 36.27
C ARG A 109 11.26 -10.32 37.20
N LEU A 110 10.32 -9.72 37.91
CA LEU A 110 10.60 -8.78 38.98
C LEU A 110 10.86 -9.53 40.28
N ASN A 111 11.52 -8.89 41.25
CA ASN A 111 11.69 -9.48 42.60
C ASN A 111 10.33 -9.72 43.23
N GLN A 112 10.06 -10.99 43.55
CA GLN A 112 8.74 -11.45 43.99
C GLN A 112 8.58 -11.40 45.52
N LYS A 113 9.64 -11.11 46.26
CA LYS A 113 9.63 -11.28 47.74
C LYS A 113 8.55 -10.45 48.42
N ASP A 114 8.42 -9.17 48.01
CA ASP A 114 7.43 -8.28 48.63
C ASP A 114 6.00 -8.68 48.25
N PHE A 115 5.79 -9.19 47.03
CA PHE A 115 4.49 -9.67 46.54
C PHE A 115 4.07 -10.99 47.22
N PHE A 116 5.03 -11.88 47.53
CA PHE A 116 4.76 -13.06 48.34
C PHE A 116 4.35 -12.68 49.77
N ASN A 117 5.04 -11.71 50.38
CA ASN A 117 4.68 -11.21 51.69
C ASN A 117 3.27 -10.59 51.72
N GLU A 118 2.93 -9.78 50.68
CA GLU A 118 1.58 -9.22 50.55
C GLU A 118 0.50 -10.29 50.43
N LEU A 119 0.75 -11.35 49.69
CA LEU A 119 -0.15 -12.49 49.57
C LEU A 119 -0.31 -13.24 50.91
N GLU A 120 0.80 -13.52 51.61
CA GLU A 120 0.79 -14.20 52.91
C GLU A 120 0.00 -13.36 53.95
N ILE A 121 0.20 -12.06 54.01
CA ILE A 121 -0.56 -11.14 54.90
C ILE A 121 -2.07 -11.22 54.59
N ALA A 122 -2.45 -11.19 53.29
CA ALA A 122 -3.84 -11.30 52.89
C ALA A 122 -4.48 -12.65 53.24
N GLU A 123 -3.71 -13.74 53.20
CA GLU A 123 -4.14 -15.08 53.60
C GLU A 123 -4.33 -15.19 55.12
N ILE A 124 -3.41 -14.63 55.94
CA ILE A 124 -3.53 -14.52 57.38
C ILE A 124 -4.76 -13.73 57.77
N ASP A 125 -5.01 -12.57 57.15
CA ASP A 125 -6.20 -11.72 57.39
C ASP A 125 -7.52 -12.48 57.11
N LEU A 126 -7.53 -13.37 56.09
CA LEU A 126 -8.70 -14.21 55.84
C LEU A 126 -8.92 -15.23 56.91
N GLU A 127 -7.85 -15.90 57.39
CA GLU A 127 -7.95 -16.88 58.46
C GLU A 127 -8.39 -16.27 59.78
N ASP A 128 -7.91 -15.04 60.13
CA ASP A 128 -8.39 -14.30 61.31
C ASP A 128 -9.88 -13.99 61.18
N THR A 129 -10.34 -13.53 60.01
CA THR A 129 -11.76 -13.28 59.78
C THR A 129 -12.62 -14.52 59.87
N LYS A 130 -12.12 -15.70 59.42
CA LYS A 130 -12.80 -17.00 59.58
C LYS A 130 -12.92 -17.41 61.06
N ALA A 131 -11.86 -17.20 61.86
CA ALA A 131 -11.88 -17.47 63.30
C ALA A 131 -12.91 -16.59 63.99
N GLN A 132 -12.97 -15.29 63.72
CA GLN A 132 -13.97 -14.39 64.23
C GLN A 132 -15.40 -14.77 63.83
N LEU A 133 -15.61 -15.25 62.60
CA LEU A 133 -16.91 -15.74 62.14
C LEU A 133 -17.33 -17.02 62.94
N SER A 134 -16.41 -17.95 63.14
CA SER A 134 -16.67 -19.15 63.98
C SER A 134 -17.08 -18.78 65.40
N GLU A 135 -16.38 -17.84 66.01
CA GLU A 135 -16.75 -17.33 67.35
C GLU A 135 -18.14 -16.67 67.36
N ALA A 136 -18.46 -15.89 66.34
CA ALA A 136 -19.78 -15.24 66.22
C ALA A 136 -20.90 -16.28 66.00
N ILE A 137 -20.66 -17.36 65.28
CA ILE A 137 -21.61 -18.49 65.13
C ILE A 137 -21.87 -19.14 66.50
N SER A 138 -20.82 -19.45 67.28
CA SER A 138 -20.96 -20.00 68.62
C SER A 138 -21.73 -19.07 69.57
N ARG A 139 -21.49 -17.76 69.47
CA ARG A 139 -22.26 -16.76 70.25
C ARG A 139 -23.74 -16.77 69.89
N LEU A 140 -24.06 -16.90 68.58
CA LEU A 140 -25.46 -16.96 68.14
C LEU A 140 -26.13 -18.25 68.68
N GLU A 141 -25.46 -19.39 68.63
CA GLU A 141 -25.96 -20.65 69.14
C GLU A 141 -26.30 -20.52 70.63
N PHE A 142 -25.40 -19.94 71.43
CA PHE A 142 -25.65 -19.68 72.84
C PHE A 142 -26.83 -18.70 73.03
N ALA A 143 -26.91 -17.62 72.30
CA ALA A 143 -28.01 -16.67 72.36
C ALA A 143 -29.36 -17.31 71.98
N ASN A 144 -29.40 -18.25 71.06
CA ASN A 144 -30.61 -19.01 70.69
C ASN A 144 -31.07 -19.90 71.86
N MET A 145 -30.15 -20.65 72.55
CA MET A 145 -30.47 -21.46 73.69
C MET A 145 -31.08 -20.60 74.85
N GLU A 146 -30.47 -19.44 75.14
CA GLU A 146 -30.98 -18.53 76.14
C GLU A 146 -32.38 -17.94 75.79
N PHE A 147 -32.59 -17.69 74.46
CA PHE A 147 -33.86 -17.21 73.95
C PHE A 147 -34.96 -18.26 74.12
N GLU A 148 -34.73 -19.54 73.77
CA GLU A 148 -35.66 -20.66 73.99
C GLU A 148 -36.07 -20.83 75.45
N VAL A 149 -35.09 -20.74 76.37
CA VAL A 149 -35.36 -20.77 77.81
C VAL A 149 -36.25 -19.60 78.26
N SER A 150 -35.94 -18.38 77.76
CA SER A 150 -36.71 -17.18 78.05
C SER A 150 -38.14 -17.25 77.51
N GLU A 151 -38.33 -17.81 76.33
CA GLU A 151 -39.64 -18.04 75.70
C GLU A 151 -40.49 -19.01 76.55
N SER A 152 -39.91 -20.14 76.94
CA SER A 152 -40.55 -21.13 77.80
C SER A 152 -40.98 -20.53 79.10
N GLN A 153 -40.15 -19.68 79.80
CA GLN A 153 -40.48 -18.97 81.02
C GLN A 153 -41.61 -17.95 80.86
N LEU A 154 -41.56 -17.22 79.73
CA LEU A 154 -42.63 -16.25 79.39
C LEU A 154 -43.99 -16.94 79.23
N LYS A 155 -44.01 -18.11 78.48
CA LYS A 155 -45.21 -18.94 78.33
C LYS A 155 -45.78 -19.41 79.68
N LEU A 156 -44.93 -19.92 80.59
CA LEU A 156 -45.36 -20.36 81.90
C LEU A 156 -45.98 -19.15 82.73
N ARG A 157 -45.31 -17.98 82.66
CA ARG A 157 -45.83 -16.78 83.37
C ARG A 157 -47.13 -16.27 82.75
N LYS A 158 -47.27 -16.34 81.43
CA LYS A 158 -48.55 -16.00 80.78
C LYS A 158 -49.67 -16.91 81.21
N ASN A 159 -49.46 -18.25 81.16
CA ASN A 159 -50.45 -19.24 81.63
C ASN A 159 -50.87 -18.99 83.13
N ALA A 160 -49.89 -18.61 83.97
CA ALA A 160 -50.19 -18.24 85.36
C ALA A 160 -51.03 -16.96 85.47
N LEU A 161 -50.74 -15.96 84.68
CA LEU A 161 -51.52 -14.72 84.61
C LEU A 161 -52.95 -14.97 84.12
N ASP A 162 -53.11 -15.74 83.04
CA ASP A 162 -54.42 -16.06 82.48
C ASP A 162 -55.28 -16.81 83.49
N ARG A 163 -54.76 -17.80 84.24
CA ARG A 163 -55.47 -18.48 85.36
C ARG A 163 -55.84 -17.51 86.48
N GLN A 164 -54.91 -16.60 86.92
CA GLN A 164 -55.20 -15.68 88.02
C GLN A 164 -56.22 -14.62 87.57
N THR A 165 -56.25 -14.24 86.30
CA THR A 165 -57.25 -13.35 85.72
C THR A 165 -58.65 -13.92 85.79
N GLU A 166 -58.81 -15.21 85.48
CA GLU A 166 -60.09 -16.00 85.58
C GLU A 166 -60.55 -16.09 87.04
N LEU A 167 -59.62 -16.39 88.01
CA LEU A 167 -59.93 -16.45 89.45
C LEU A 167 -60.28 -15.09 89.98
N ALA A 168 -59.68 -13.98 89.57
CA ALA A 168 -60.03 -12.63 89.94
C ALA A 168 -61.45 -12.26 89.44
N ALA A 169 -61.82 -12.60 88.21
CA ALA A 169 -63.15 -12.40 87.70
C ALA A 169 -64.21 -13.17 88.47
N SER A 170 -63.82 -14.30 89.10
CA SER A 170 -64.71 -15.09 89.96
C SER A 170 -64.70 -14.63 91.44
N GLY A 171 -63.94 -13.57 91.78
CA GLY A 171 -63.83 -13.03 93.16
C GLY A 171 -63.01 -13.88 94.13
N LEU A 172 -62.19 -14.86 93.63
CA LEU A 172 -61.51 -15.82 94.45
C LEU A 172 -60.08 -15.42 94.83
N ILE A 173 -59.57 -14.28 94.37
CA ILE A 173 -58.27 -13.77 94.70
C ILE A 173 -58.29 -12.25 94.94
N THR A 174 -57.20 -11.72 95.58
CA THR A 174 -57.07 -10.29 95.88
C THR A 174 -56.46 -9.54 94.66
N SER A 175 -56.76 -8.23 94.52
CA SER A 175 -56.18 -7.38 93.48
C SER A 175 -54.63 -7.36 93.53
N THR A 176 -54.05 -7.30 94.73
CA THR A 176 -52.60 -7.38 94.97
C THR A 176 -51.96 -8.65 94.42
N GLN A 177 -52.68 -9.79 94.55
CA GLN A 177 -52.19 -11.05 94.02
C GLN A 177 -52.17 -11.13 92.46
N LEU A 178 -53.20 -10.52 91.82
CA LEU A 178 -53.25 -10.34 90.37
C LEU A 178 -52.15 -9.39 89.91
N GLU A 179 -51.98 -8.23 90.56
CA GLU A 179 -50.93 -7.26 90.23
C GLU A 179 -49.53 -7.85 90.31
N ASN A 180 -49.22 -8.60 91.37
CA ASN A 180 -47.94 -9.33 91.49
C ASN A 180 -47.68 -10.31 90.33
N THR A 181 -48.72 -11.00 89.92
CA THR A 181 -48.59 -11.97 88.78
C THR A 181 -48.41 -11.22 87.45
N GLN A 182 -49.07 -10.03 87.31
CA GLN A 182 -48.91 -9.19 86.15
C GLN A 182 -47.51 -8.56 86.04
N LEU A 183 -46.97 -8.10 87.20
CA LEU A 183 -45.56 -7.67 87.31
C LEU A 183 -44.56 -8.76 86.90
N ALA A 184 -44.78 -10.01 87.40
CA ALA A 184 -43.94 -11.14 87.11
C ALA A 184 -44.00 -11.50 85.63
N TYR A 185 -45.18 -11.46 84.97
CA TYR A 185 -45.33 -11.58 83.53
C TYR A 185 -44.61 -10.48 82.79
N SER A 186 -44.77 -9.22 83.14
CA SER A 186 -44.18 -8.05 82.54
C SER A 186 -42.62 -8.13 82.57
N SER A 187 -42.04 -8.54 83.69
CA SER A 187 -40.63 -8.79 83.87
C SER A 187 -40.13 -9.90 82.99
N SER A 188 -40.86 -11.04 82.88
CA SER A 188 -40.50 -12.11 81.99
C SER A 188 -40.56 -11.74 80.50
N LYS A 189 -41.58 -10.90 80.18
CA LYS A 189 -41.71 -10.34 78.84
C LYS A 189 -40.52 -9.45 78.46
N GLN A 190 -40.06 -8.63 79.33
CA GLN A 190 -38.90 -7.74 79.18
C GLN A 190 -37.60 -8.63 78.92
N GLN A 191 -37.42 -9.69 79.73
CA GLN A 191 -36.32 -10.63 79.58
C GLN A 191 -36.34 -11.33 78.19
N PHE A 192 -37.51 -11.81 77.73
CA PHE A 192 -37.71 -12.39 76.42
C PHE A 192 -37.33 -11.36 75.33
N LEU A 193 -37.79 -10.16 75.34
CA LEU A 193 -37.46 -9.10 74.36
C LEU A 193 -35.93 -8.83 74.32
N ASN A 194 -35.28 -8.81 75.50
CA ASN A 194 -33.85 -8.60 75.61
C ASN A 194 -33.07 -9.78 74.91
N LYS A 195 -33.50 -11.03 75.16
CA LYS A 195 -32.87 -12.19 74.50
C LYS A 195 -33.16 -12.24 73.03
N GLN A 196 -34.36 -11.88 72.59
CA GLN A 196 -34.71 -11.71 71.17
C GLN A 196 -33.79 -10.71 70.47
N ASN A 197 -33.56 -9.54 71.07
CA ASN A 197 -32.64 -8.55 70.57
C ASN A 197 -31.20 -9.04 70.52
N LEU A 198 -30.77 -9.85 71.48
CA LEU A 198 -29.44 -10.46 71.50
C LEU A 198 -29.26 -11.41 70.33
N VAL A 199 -30.23 -12.29 69.99
CA VAL A 199 -30.22 -13.15 68.85
C VAL A 199 -30.13 -12.33 67.56
N LYS A 200 -30.95 -11.27 67.42
CA LYS A 200 -30.94 -10.39 66.22
C LYS A 200 -29.58 -9.72 66.07
N SER A 201 -29.00 -9.20 67.15
CA SER A 201 -27.67 -8.56 67.08
C SER A 201 -26.56 -9.53 66.72
N SER A 202 -26.61 -10.78 67.23
CA SER A 202 -25.65 -11.83 66.89
C SER A 202 -25.75 -12.25 65.43
N ARG A 203 -26.97 -12.37 64.88
CA ARG A 203 -27.16 -12.61 63.40
C ARG A 203 -26.57 -11.51 62.56
N ASN A 204 -26.83 -10.23 62.90
CA ASN A 204 -26.27 -9.09 62.21
C ASN A 204 -24.74 -9.08 62.26
N SER A 205 -24.14 -9.53 63.38
CA SER A 205 -22.68 -9.66 63.49
C SER A 205 -22.12 -10.72 62.57
N ILE A 206 -22.78 -11.86 62.40
CA ILE A 206 -22.39 -12.92 61.43
C ILE A 206 -22.47 -12.37 60.01
N GLU A 207 -23.55 -11.67 59.65
CA GLU A 207 -23.69 -11.09 58.29
C GLU A 207 -22.55 -10.12 58.00
N LYS A 208 -22.21 -9.23 58.96
CA LYS A 208 -21.06 -8.30 58.81
C LYS A 208 -19.75 -9.05 58.59
N LEU A 209 -19.50 -10.12 59.33
CA LEU A 209 -18.28 -10.96 59.20
C LEU A 209 -18.24 -11.72 57.87
N GLN A 210 -19.39 -12.21 57.39
CA GLN A 210 -19.48 -12.82 56.03
C GLN A 210 -19.12 -11.80 54.93
N ILE A 211 -19.57 -10.56 55.05
CA ILE A 211 -19.19 -9.50 54.13
C ILE A 211 -17.68 -9.20 54.22
N GLN A 212 -17.13 -9.17 55.43
CA GLN A 212 -15.69 -9.00 55.65
C GLN A 212 -14.88 -10.15 55.03
N LEU A 213 -15.31 -11.41 55.21
CA LEU A 213 -14.69 -12.59 54.64
C LEU A 213 -14.63 -12.50 53.10
N LYS A 214 -15.72 -12.07 52.43
CA LYS A 214 -15.75 -11.81 50.99
C LYS A 214 -14.76 -10.69 50.60
N ARG A 215 -14.61 -9.63 51.35
CA ARG A 215 -13.61 -8.59 51.10
C ARG A 215 -12.18 -9.13 51.20
N ARG A 216 -11.89 -9.96 52.22
CA ARG A 216 -10.56 -10.58 52.36
C ARG A 216 -10.24 -11.53 51.22
N SER A 217 -11.22 -12.31 50.75
CA SER A 217 -11.04 -13.17 49.55
C SER A 217 -10.66 -12.32 48.33
N ILE A 218 -11.34 -11.19 48.09
CA ILE A 218 -10.98 -10.27 46.98
C ILE A 218 -9.57 -9.70 47.16
N SER A 219 -9.13 -9.45 48.41
CA SER A 219 -7.75 -9.01 48.70
C SER A 219 -6.71 -10.04 48.31
N ILE A 220 -6.96 -11.31 48.62
CA ILE A 220 -6.11 -12.46 48.21
C ILE A 220 -6.02 -12.52 46.68
N ASP A 221 -7.16 -12.48 45.98
CA ASP A 221 -7.19 -12.50 44.50
C ASP A 221 -6.40 -11.35 43.90
N LYS A 222 -6.43 -10.16 44.53
CA LYS A 222 -5.62 -9.04 44.12
C LYS A 222 -4.13 -9.28 44.34
N ALA A 223 -3.73 -9.77 45.49
CA ALA A 223 -2.34 -10.07 45.81
C ALA A 223 -1.78 -11.16 44.87
N LYS A 224 -2.58 -12.24 44.61
CA LYS A 224 -2.21 -13.28 43.62
C LYS A 224 -1.98 -12.72 42.23
N ARG A 225 -2.90 -11.89 41.73
CA ARG A 225 -2.70 -11.23 40.42
C ARG A 225 -1.46 -10.38 40.42
N ASN A 226 -1.20 -9.58 41.44
CA ASN A 226 0.01 -8.76 41.50
C ASN A 226 1.29 -9.60 41.47
N LEU A 227 1.27 -10.75 42.12
CA LEU A 227 2.37 -11.72 42.10
C LEU A 227 2.55 -12.35 40.74
N ASP A 228 1.48 -12.77 40.07
CA ASP A 228 1.51 -13.33 38.71
C ASP A 228 2.05 -12.30 37.71
N GLU A 229 1.68 -11.02 37.85
CA GLU A 229 2.13 -9.91 36.97
C GLU A 229 3.61 -9.52 37.20
N THR A 230 4.28 -10.09 38.19
CA THR A 230 5.75 -9.97 38.33
C THR A 230 6.50 -10.76 37.27
N GLU A 231 5.88 -11.74 36.63
CA GLU A 231 6.43 -12.52 35.52
C GLU A 231 5.74 -12.13 34.21
N PHE A 232 6.50 -11.59 33.26
CA PHE A 232 5.97 -11.35 31.94
C PHE A 232 6.28 -12.53 31.02
N LYS A 233 5.23 -13.16 30.53
CA LYS A 233 5.31 -14.29 29.57
C LYS A 233 4.89 -13.80 28.18
N ALA A 234 5.62 -14.25 27.13
CA ALA A 234 5.27 -13.96 25.76
C ALA A 234 3.88 -14.54 25.42
N PRO A 235 2.90 -13.73 25.00
CA PRO A 235 1.55 -14.23 24.72
C PRO A 235 1.44 -14.95 23.37
N PHE A 236 2.42 -14.79 22.48
CA PHE A 236 2.52 -15.45 21.17
C PHE A 236 3.98 -15.59 20.74
N ASN A 237 4.19 -16.44 19.73
CA ASN A 237 5.52 -16.60 19.13
C ASN A 237 5.89 -15.36 18.33
N GLY A 238 7.07 -14.79 18.58
CA GLY A 238 7.46 -13.57 17.92
C GLY A 238 8.94 -13.24 18.02
N ILE A 239 9.31 -12.11 17.45
CA ILE A 239 10.65 -11.56 17.49
C ILE A 239 10.60 -10.26 18.30
N ILE A 240 11.56 -10.07 19.17
CA ILE A 240 11.73 -8.83 19.95
C ILE A 240 12.35 -7.76 19.02
N SER A 241 11.66 -6.64 18.84
CA SER A 241 12.14 -5.57 17.94
C SER A 241 12.88 -4.45 18.66
N SER A 242 12.62 -4.26 19.94
CA SER A 242 13.32 -3.25 20.75
C SER A 242 13.43 -3.74 22.19
N VAL A 243 14.50 -3.39 22.88
CA VAL A 243 14.71 -3.72 24.30
C VAL A 243 15.31 -2.51 24.99
N ASN A 244 14.72 -2.11 26.11
CA ASN A 244 15.15 -0.95 26.91
C ASN A 244 15.19 -1.32 28.40
N ILE A 245 15.94 -2.38 28.74
CA ILE A 245 16.10 -2.80 30.13
C ILE A 245 17.51 -3.30 30.40
N LEU A 246 17.92 -3.19 31.66
CA LEU A 246 19.16 -3.74 32.17
C LEU A 246 18.87 -4.60 33.39
N PRO A 247 19.52 -5.78 33.57
CA PRO A 247 19.39 -6.57 34.79
C PRO A 247 19.70 -5.74 36.04
N GLY A 248 18.88 -5.90 37.09
CA GLY A 248 19.00 -5.16 38.34
C GLY A 248 18.41 -3.75 38.36
N SER A 249 17.90 -3.24 37.24
CA SER A 249 17.20 -1.94 37.20
C SER A 249 15.86 -1.99 37.96
N VAL A 250 15.39 -0.82 38.40
CA VAL A 250 14.04 -0.65 38.94
C VAL A 250 13.14 -0.22 37.80
N ILE A 251 12.04 -0.95 37.65
CA ILE A 251 11.07 -0.76 36.56
C ILE A 251 9.77 -0.21 37.13
N ASN A 252 9.21 0.76 36.43
CA ASN A 252 7.94 1.37 36.79
C ASN A 252 6.76 0.72 36.04
N LYS A 253 5.59 0.74 36.65
CA LYS A 253 4.35 0.31 36.01
C LYS A 253 4.12 1.09 34.71
N ASN A 254 3.71 0.39 33.64
CA ASN A 254 3.47 0.90 32.28
C ASN A 254 4.70 1.45 31.53
N GLU A 255 5.91 1.25 32.05
CA GLU A 255 7.14 1.58 31.34
C GLU A 255 7.30 0.67 30.12
N LYS A 256 7.69 1.22 28.95
CA LYS A 256 7.90 0.41 27.76
C LYS A 256 9.27 -0.26 27.81
N LEU A 257 9.29 -1.58 28.00
CA LEU A 257 10.51 -2.37 28.11
C LEU A 257 10.99 -2.97 26.80
N GLY A 258 10.05 -3.15 25.87
CA GLY A 258 10.33 -3.77 24.59
C GLY A 258 9.11 -3.83 23.69
N THR A 259 9.27 -4.44 22.53
CA THR A 259 8.19 -4.68 21.59
C THR A 259 8.31 -6.10 21.04
N LEU A 260 7.25 -6.89 21.15
CA LEU A 260 7.12 -8.21 20.56
C LEU A 260 6.33 -8.13 19.26
N VAL A 261 6.88 -8.67 18.17
CA VAL A 261 6.33 -8.62 16.83
C VAL A 261 6.14 -10.02 16.27
N ASP A 262 4.97 -10.33 15.75
CA ASP A 262 4.70 -11.60 15.06
C ASP A 262 5.18 -11.49 13.59
N PRO A 263 6.25 -12.22 13.21
CA PRO A 263 6.79 -12.16 11.86
C PRO A 263 5.94 -12.91 10.82
N ASN A 264 4.95 -13.71 11.23
CA ASN A 264 4.09 -14.48 10.33
C ASN A 264 2.77 -13.76 10.01
N SER A 265 2.47 -12.67 10.70
CA SER A 265 1.23 -11.93 10.58
C SER A 265 1.49 -10.55 9.95
N LEU A 266 2.11 -10.54 8.75
CA LEU A 266 2.44 -9.31 8.05
C LEU A 266 1.31 -8.87 7.12
N GLU A 267 1.18 -7.57 6.98
CA GLU A 267 0.32 -6.91 6.00
C GLU A 267 1.06 -5.72 5.39
N VAL A 268 0.63 -5.30 4.22
CA VAL A 268 1.12 -4.06 3.61
C VAL A 268 0.06 -2.98 3.73
N MET A 269 0.49 -1.82 4.17
CA MET A 269 -0.30 -0.60 4.20
C MET A 269 0.14 0.30 3.05
N PHE A 270 -0.80 0.76 2.23
CA PHE A 270 -0.52 1.58 1.05
C PHE A 270 -1.64 2.58 0.80
N ASN A 271 -1.35 3.60 -0.01
CA ASN A 271 -2.30 4.65 -0.36
C ASN A 271 -2.61 4.60 -1.86
N LEU A 272 -3.88 4.73 -2.21
CA LEU A 272 -4.34 4.94 -3.59
C LEU A 272 -4.93 6.34 -3.73
N SER A 273 -4.62 7.02 -4.83
CA SER A 273 -5.30 8.26 -5.20
C SER A 273 -6.81 8.02 -5.39
N ALA A 274 -7.62 9.08 -5.39
CA ALA A 274 -9.06 8.95 -5.58
C ALA A 274 -9.42 8.26 -6.90
N ASN A 275 -8.67 8.53 -7.97
CA ASN A 275 -8.87 7.92 -9.28
C ASN A 275 -8.49 6.43 -9.30
N GLU A 276 -7.42 6.03 -8.61
CA GLU A 276 -7.00 4.63 -8.49
C GLU A 276 -7.94 3.86 -7.58
N PHE A 277 -8.36 4.49 -6.47
CA PHE A 277 -9.31 3.90 -5.55
C PHE A 277 -10.65 3.57 -6.21
N ALA A 278 -11.16 4.45 -7.08
CA ALA A 278 -12.40 4.21 -7.84
C ALA A 278 -12.34 2.95 -8.74
N ARG A 279 -11.14 2.43 -9.03
CA ARG A 279 -10.94 1.24 -9.88
C ARG A 279 -10.90 -0.06 -9.07
N VAL A 280 -10.70 0.03 -7.76
CA VAL A 280 -10.62 -1.12 -6.85
C VAL A 280 -11.91 -1.35 -6.05
N ILE A 281 -12.95 -0.54 -6.30
CA ILE A 281 -14.28 -0.68 -5.72
C ILE A 281 -15.32 -1.00 -6.79
N ASP A 282 -16.40 -1.66 -6.39
CA ASP A 282 -17.58 -1.88 -7.24
C ASP A 282 -18.52 -0.67 -7.27
N LYS A 283 -19.64 -0.79 -8.00
CA LYS A 283 -20.64 0.28 -8.12
C LYS A 283 -21.35 0.61 -6.81
N GLU A 284 -21.32 -0.29 -5.84
CA GLU A 284 -21.93 -0.14 -4.51
C GLU A 284 -20.92 0.43 -3.50
N GLY A 285 -19.66 0.68 -3.92
CA GLY A 285 -18.57 1.20 -3.09
C GLY A 285 -17.86 0.13 -2.25
N LYS A 286 -18.12 -1.15 -2.51
CA LYS A 286 -17.47 -2.27 -1.84
C LYS A 286 -16.15 -2.61 -2.50
N LEU A 287 -15.16 -2.96 -1.70
CA LEU A 287 -13.84 -3.35 -2.17
C LEU A 287 -13.90 -4.63 -3.01
N LEU A 288 -13.28 -4.59 -4.19
CA LEU A 288 -13.08 -5.77 -5.02
C LEU A 288 -11.97 -6.64 -4.41
N ASN A 289 -12.16 -7.96 -4.46
CA ASN A 289 -11.14 -8.92 -4.01
C ASN A 289 -10.05 -9.05 -5.10
N LEU A 290 -9.12 -8.09 -5.11
CA LEU A 290 -8.06 -8.02 -6.10
C LEU A 290 -6.77 -8.63 -5.58
N ASP A 291 -6.10 -9.38 -6.44
CA ASP A 291 -4.78 -9.90 -6.17
C ASP A 291 -3.74 -8.80 -6.29
N ILE A 292 -2.76 -8.83 -5.40
CA ILE A 292 -1.60 -7.94 -5.41
C ILE A 292 -0.31 -8.74 -5.46
N THR A 293 0.71 -8.14 -6.02
CA THR A 293 2.09 -8.60 -5.89
C THR A 293 2.91 -7.49 -5.26
N ALA A 294 3.49 -7.76 -4.10
CA ALA A 294 4.40 -6.85 -3.42
C ALA A 294 5.85 -7.23 -3.76
N TYR A 295 6.61 -6.28 -4.26
CA TYR A 295 8.03 -6.48 -4.59
C TYR A 295 8.91 -5.80 -3.55
N LEU A 296 9.67 -6.59 -2.79
CA LEU A 296 10.76 -6.07 -1.99
C LEU A 296 11.97 -5.84 -2.91
N LYS A 297 12.29 -4.56 -3.13
CA LYS A 297 13.41 -4.17 -3.98
C LYS A 297 14.72 -4.21 -3.20
N LEU A 298 15.56 -5.17 -3.50
CA LEU A 298 16.95 -5.23 -3.06
C LEU A 298 17.84 -4.88 -4.26
N SER A 299 19.06 -4.39 -4.00
CA SER A 299 19.93 -3.83 -5.05
C SER A 299 19.98 -4.63 -6.37
N ASP A 300 19.97 -5.96 -6.30
CA ASP A 300 20.12 -6.84 -7.47
C ASP A 300 18.94 -7.80 -7.70
N LYS A 301 17.95 -7.81 -6.82
CA LYS A 301 16.81 -8.74 -6.88
C LYS A 301 15.53 -8.10 -6.41
N ASP A 302 14.49 -8.25 -7.19
CA ASP A 302 13.12 -7.98 -6.79
C ASP A 302 12.51 -9.28 -6.27
N ILE A 303 12.15 -9.33 -4.98
CA ILE A 303 11.54 -10.51 -4.36
C ILE A 303 10.02 -10.31 -4.35
N PRO A 304 9.27 -11.11 -5.13
CA PRO A 304 7.81 -11.00 -5.19
C PRO A 304 7.15 -11.73 -4.02
N PHE A 305 6.10 -11.13 -3.46
CA PHE A 305 5.20 -11.70 -2.49
C PHE A 305 3.76 -11.52 -2.98
N SER A 306 3.01 -12.60 -3.06
CA SER A 306 1.60 -12.53 -3.43
C SER A 306 0.75 -12.12 -2.22
N GLY A 307 -0.37 -11.44 -2.50
CA GLY A 307 -1.29 -10.99 -1.47
C GLY A 307 -2.66 -10.64 -2.02
N LYS A 308 -3.55 -10.20 -1.14
CA LYS A 308 -4.89 -9.73 -1.49
C LYS A 308 -5.26 -8.49 -0.72
N ILE A 309 -5.99 -7.57 -1.36
CA ILE A 309 -6.53 -6.41 -0.67
C ILE A 309 -7.64 -6.89 0.26
N GLU A 310 -7.52 -6.58 1.57
CA GLU A 310 -8.47 -7.05 2.58
C GLU A 310 -9.44 -5.97 3.05
N ARG A 311 -8.92 -4.76 3.30
CA ARG A 311 -9.70 -3.70 3.93
C ARG A 311 -9.24 -2.31 3.58
N ILE A 312 -10.13 -1.34 3.81
CA ILE A 312 -9.92 0.09 3.65
C ILE A 312 -9.86 0.70 5.05
N ASN A 313 -8.97 1.67 5.26
CA ASN A 313 -9.04 2.48 6.48
C ASN A 313 -10.31 3.34 6.46
N PRO A 314 -11.16 3.29 7.49
CA PRO A 314 -12.37 4.11 7.56
C PRO A 314 -12.07 5.61 7.65
N GLU A 315 -10.89 5.99 8.13
CA GLU A 315 -10.48 7.38 8.31
C GLU A 315 -9.69 7.91 7.11
N ILE A 316 -10.00 9.16 6.73
CA ILE A 316 -9.20 9.92 5.77
C ILE A 316 -8.37 10.92 6.60
N ILE A 317 -7.10 10.61 6.82
CA ILE A 317 -6.24 11.38 7.73
C ILE A 317 -5.83 12.73 7.11
N ASN A 318 -5.66 12.81 5.78
CA ASN A 318 -5.29 14.03 5.09
C ASN A 318 -6.09 14.21 3.79
N ILE A 319 -6.67 15.39 3.61
CA ILE A 319 -7.34 15.77 2.38
C ILE A 319 -6.28 15.84 1.26
N GLY A 320 -6.40 14.94 0.26
CA GLY A 320 -5.46 14.86 -0.87
C GLY A 320 -4.48 13.69 -0.85
N SER A 321 -4.28 13.00 0.27
CA SER A 321 -3.36 11.83 0.35
C SER A 321 -3.95 10.52 -0.20
N GLY A 322 -5.18 10.54 -0.73
CA GLY A 322 -5.87 9.34 -1.22
C GLY A 322 -6.50 8.51 -0.11
N ARG A 323 -6.77 7.25 -0.41
CA ARG A 323 -7.35 6.26 0.52
C ARG A 323 -6.30 5.29 0.96
N LYS A 324 -6.22 5.05 2.27
CA LYS A 324 -5.34 4.05 2.86
C LYS A 324 -6.00 2.67 2.82
N LEU A 325 -5.29 1.70 2.28
CA LEU A 325 -5.73 0.31 2.18
C LEU A 325 -4.71 -0.61 2.85
N PHE A 326 -5.19 -1.80 3.18
CA PHE A 326 -4.39 -2.86 3.75
C PHE A 326 -4.58 -4.12 2.91
N ALA A 327 -3.47 -4.80 2.63
CA ALA A 327 -3.50 -6.07 1.95
C ALA A 327 -2.72 -7.12 2.77
N SER A 328 -3.24 -8.34 2.81
CA SER A 328 -2.49 -9.47 3.34
C SER A 328 -1.35 -9.86 2.42
N ILE A 329 -0.29 -10.40 3.00
CA ILE A 329 0.86 -10.92 2.25
C ILE A 329 1.06 -12.38 2.62
N ASN A 330 1.19 -13.21 1.60
CA ASN A 330 1.60 -14.60 1.76
C ASN A 330 3.13 -14.69 1.72
N LEU A 331 3.73 -15.01 2.86
CA LEU A 331 5.18 -15.11 2.99
C LEU A 331 5.75 -16.40 2.37
N GLY A 332 4.92 -17.47 2.21
CA GLY A 332 5.40 -18.78 1.80
C GLY A 332 6.57 -19.26 2.67
N GLU A 333 7.62 -19.75 2.04
CA GLU A 333 8.87 -20.13 2.71
C GLU A 333 9.85 -18.96 2.90
N ASN A 334 9.59 -17.84 2.22
CA ASN A 334 10.47 -16.67 2.20
C ASN A 334 10.13 -15.72 3.35
N ARG A 335 10.99 -15.69 4.37
CA ARG A 335 10.84 -14.86 5.59
C ARG A 335 11.72 -13.62 5.57
N THR A 336 12.03 -13.08 4.41
CA THR A 336 12.93 -11.92 4.28
C THR A 336 12.26 -10.61 4.68
N LEU A 337 10.92 -10.51 4.50
CA LEU A 337 10.13 -9.31 4.82
C LEU A 337 10.11 -9.02 6.32
N ARG A 338 10.29 -7.76 6.66
CA ARG A 338 10.25 -7.23 8.03
C ARG A 338 9.24 -6.09 8.14
N PRO A 339 8.61 -5.89 9.30
CA PRO A 339 7.88 -4.64 9.57
C PRO A 339 8.80 -3.43 9.41
N GLY A 340 8.31 -2.41 8.70
CA GLY A 340 9.07 -1.23 8.32
C GLY A 340 9.72 -1.28 6.94
N ASP A 341 9.71 -2.44 6.26
CA ASP A 341 10.16 -2.53 4.87
C ASP A 341 9.22 -1.80 3.93
N PHE A 342 9.80 -1.13 2.93
CA PHE A 342 9.05 -0.53 1.83
C PHE A 342 9.02 -1.46 0.63
N VAL A 343 7.82 -1.64 0.08
CA VAL A 343 7.57 -2.49 -1.07
C VAL A 343 6.87 -1.72 -2.19
N VAL A 344 7.14 -2.14 -3.43
CA VAL A 344 6.38 -1.69 -4.60
C VAL A 344 5.24 -2.68 -4.82
N LEU A 345 4.03 -2.16 -4.88
CA LEU A 345 2.82 -2.94 -5.08
C LEU A 345 2.38 -2.88 -6.54
N GLU A 346 2.08 -4.03 -7.08
CA GLU A 346 1.39 -4.19 -8.35
C GLU A 346 0.00 -4.78 -8.05
N ILE A 347 -1.05 -4.01 -8.29
CA ILE A 347 -2.43 -4.40 -8.08
C ILE A 347 -3.04 -4.70 -9.45
N GLN A 348 -3.58 -5.89 -9.63
CA GLN A 348 -4.23 -6.26 -10.88
C GLN A 348 -5.67 -5.72 -10.90
N GLU A 349 -5.95 -4.82 -11.85
CA GLU A 349 -7.32 -4.35 -12.11
C GLU A 349 -8.16 -5.46 -12.79
N PRO A 350 -9.48 -5.38 -12.72
CA PRO A 350 -10.34 -6.23 -13.54
C PRO A 350 -10.00 -6.12 -15.03
N SER A 351 -10.18 -7.22 -15.77
CA SER A 351 -9.92 -7.23 -17.21
C SER A 351 -10.84 -6.25 -17.96
N LEU A 352 -10.27 -5.51 -18.88
CA LEU A 352 -11.00 -4.66 -19.83
C LEU A 352 -11.09 -5.42 -21.16
N GLU A 353 -12.32 -5.69 -21.59
CA GLU A 353 -12.58 -6.39 -22.86
C GLU A 353 -12.84 -5.38 -23.99
N ASN A 354 -12.58 -5.80 -25.23
CA ASN A 354 -12.79 -5.00 -26.44
C ASN A 354 -12.05 -3.65 -26.41
N VAL A 355 -10.80 -3.66 -25.99
CA VAL A 355 -9.92 -2.50 -25.94
C VAL A 355 -8.75 -2.64 -26.89
N THR A 356 -8.13 -1.51 -27.24
CA THR A 356 -6.90 -1.48 -28.04
C THR A 356 -5.78 -0.91 -27.20
N ILE A 357 -4.61 -1.55 -27.23
CA ILE A 357 -3.39 -1.06 -26.57
C ILE A 357 -2.54 -0.35 -27.63
N LEU A 358 -2.20 0.90 -27.36
CA LEU A 358 -1.43 1.77 -28.24
C LEU A 358 -0.18 2.27 -27.54
N PRO A 359 0.93 2.47 -28.25
CA PRO A 359 2.08 3.18 -27.71
C PRO A 359 1.66 4.60 -27.25
N SER A 360 2.18 5.08 -26.12
CA SER A 360 1.85 6.41 -25.63
C SER A 360 2.29 7.53 -26.60
N ALA A 361 3.29 7.27 -27.43
CA ALA A 361 3.74 8.14 -28.50
C ALA A 361 2.72 8.29 -29.65
N ALA A 362 1.76 7.38 -29.77
CA ALA A 362 0.71 7.41 -30.80
C ALA A 362 -0.50 8.27 -30.37
N VAL A 363 -0.71 8.49 -29.07
CA VAL A 363 -1.93 9.06 -28.49
C VAL A 363 -1.62 10.39 -27.79
N THR A 364 -2.36 11.46 -28.12
CA THR A 364 -2.25 12.74 -27.40
C THR A 364 -2.85 12.65 -25.99
N ILE A 365 -2.64 13.70 -25.19
CA ILE A 365 -3.28 13.84 -23.88
C ILE A 365 -4.81 13.81 -24.00
N ASP A 366 -5.34 14.43 -25.06
CA ASP A 366 -6.78 14.53 -25.37
C ASP A 366 -7.37 13.30 -26.08
N GLY A 367 -6.62 12.19 -26.19
CA GLY A 367 -7.10 10.95 -26.81
C GLY A 367 -7.15 10.97 -28.34
N LYS A 368 -6.38 11.83 -29.01
CA LYS A 368 -6.35 11.88 -30.47
C LYS A 368 -5.27 10.97 -31.04
N ILE A 369 -5.63 10.16 -32.01
CA ILE A 369 -4.74 9.28 -32.80
C ILE A 369 -4.84 9.64 -34.29
N PHE A 370 -3.83 9.29 -35.08
CA PHE A 370 -3.92 9.33 -36.53
C PHE A 370 -4.17 7.94 -37.09
N ILE A 371 -5.26 7.77 -37.81
CA ILE A 371 -5.58 6.57 -38.58
C ILE A 371 -5.33 6.79 -40.06
N LEU A 372 -5.05 5.70 -40.79
CA LEU A 372 -4.92 5.73 -42.23
C LEU A 372 -6.28 5.55 -42.88
N GLU A 373 -6.63 6.48 -43.79
CA GLU A 373 -7.74 6.33 -44.75
C GLU A 373 -7.22 5.87 -46.13
N ASP A 374 -8.16 5.67 -47.04
CA ASP A 374 -7.86 5.36 -48.41
C ASP A 374 -6.94 6.45 -49.00
N ASP A 375 -6.08 6.12 -49.99
CA ASP A 375 -5.02 6.97 -50.55
C ASP A 375 -3.83 7.27 -49.59
N ASN A 376 -3.68 6.58 -48.47
CA ASN A 376 -2.65 6.81 -47.47
C ASN A 376 -2.66 8.21 -46.88
N ARG A 377 -3.85 8.79 -46.64
CA ARG A 377 -4.04 10.05 -45.95
C ARG A 377 -4.35 9.85 -44.48
N LEU A 378 -3.76 10.70 -43.63
CA LEU A 378 -3.99 10.71 -42.21
C LEU A 378 -5.32 11.34 -41.88
N LYS A 379 -6.10 10.71 -41.00
CA LYS A 379 -7.29 11.25 -40.37
C LYS A 379 -7.12 11.26 -38.89
N GLU A 380 -7.38 12.40 -38.24
CA GLU A 380 -7.39 12.48 -36.79
C GLU A 380 -8.70 11.89 -36.26
N LEU A 381 -8.57 10.96 -35.29
CA LEU A 381 -9.68 10.32 -34.61
C LEU A 381 -9.52 10.50 -33.11
N VAL A 382 -10.61 10.76 -32.42
CA VAL A 382 -10.65 10.82 -30.95
C VAL A 382 -11.07 9.45 -30.41
N VAL A 383 -10.25 8.86 -29.53
CA VAL A 383 -10.52 7.62 -28.81
C VAL A 383 -10.66 7.90 -27.31
N ASN A 384 -11.41 7.08 -26.63
CA ASN A 384 -11.58 7.22 -25.18
C ASN A 384 -10.43 6.52 -24.45
N ILE A 385 -9.62 7.28 -23.71
CA ILE A 385 -8.50 6.74 -22.91
C ILE A 385 -9.06 6.13 -21.64
N LEU A 386 -8.87 4.83 -21.50
CA LEU A 386 -9.26 4.09 -20.29
C LEU A 386 -8.12 4.08 -19.26
N ARG A 387 -6.88 3.78 -19.71
CA ARG A 387 -5.71 3.68 -18.83
C ARG A 387 -4.44 4.14 -19.56
N ARG A 388 -3.50 4.70 -18.79
CA ARG A 388 -2.13 4.97 -19.23
C ARG A 388 -1.18 4.16 -18.33
N GLN A 389 -0.30 3.36 -18.93
CA GLN A 389 0.63 2.49 -18.23
C GLN A 389 2.01 2.55 -18.88
N GLY A 390 2.90 3.39 -18.32
CA GLY A 390 4.24 3.57 -18.88
C GLY A 390 4.18 4.02 -20.33
N ASP A 391 4.73 3.19 -21.22
CA ASP A 391 4.79 3.46 -22.65
C ASP A 391 3.53 3.04 -23.44
N GLU A 392 2.50 2.54 -22.75
CA GLU A 392 1.26 2.06 -23.36
C GLU A 392 0.04 2.83 -22.88
N VAL A 393 -0.95 2.94 -23.77
CA VAL A 393 -2.26 3.55 -23.49
C VAL A 393 -3.35 2.60 -23.93
N ILE A 394 -4.23 2.24 -23.00
CA ILE A 394 -5.40 1.40 -23.28
C ILE A 394 -6.56 2.32 -23.62
N VAL A 395 -7.11 2.13 -24.82
CA VAL A 395 -8.19 2.95 -25.35
C VAL A 395 -9.39 2.11 -25.75
N SER A 396 -10.57 2.74 -25.75
CA SER A 396 -11.80 2.16 -26.31
C SER A 396 -12.34 3.04 -27.43
N GLY A 397 -13.15 2.43 -28.32
CA GLY A 397 -13.75 3.14 -29.46
C GLY A 397 -12.83 3.33 -30.66
N ALA A 398 -11.68 2.66 -30.70
CA ALA A 398 -10.83 2.62 -31.88
C ALA A 398 -11.43 1.69 -32.96
N PRO A 399 -11.43 2.08 -34.26
CA PRO A 399 -11.92 1.22 -35.35
C PRO A 399 -10.96 0.07 -35.57
N ILE A 400 -11.45 -1.16 -35.38
CA ILE A 400 -10.70 -2.40 -35.58
C ILE A 400 -10.31 -2.53 -37.06
N ASP A 401 -9.17 -3.17 -37.37
CA ASP A 401 -8.62 -3.42 -38.72
C ASP A 401 -8.17 -2.19 -39.50
N LYS A 402 -8.22 -0.99 -38.90
CA LYS A 402 -7.60 0.20 -39.50
C LYS A 402 -6.14 0.32 -39.05
N GLU A 403 -5.30 0.86 -39.94
CA GLU A 403 -3.92 1.19 -39.61
C GLU A 403 -3.83 2.52 -38.88
N TYR A 404 -2.96 2.61 -37.86
CA TYR A 404 -2.68 3.84 -37.13
C TYR A 404 -1.19 4.18 -37.11
N VAL A 405 -0.87 5.43 -36.84
CA VAL A 405 0.50 5.92 -36.72
C VAL A 405 1.05 5.62 -35.34
N MET A 406 2.12 4.81 -35.25
CA MET A 406 2.73 4.38 -34.00
C MET A 406 3.39 5.54 -33.22
N GLN A 407 3.80 6.60 -33.87
CA GLN A 407 4.46 7.73 -33.25
C GLN A 407 4.03 9.05 -33.92
N ARG A 408 3.44 9.95 -33.17
CA ARG A 408 3.10 11.29 -33.66
C ARG A 408 4.35 12.16 -33.75
N SER A 409 4.38 12.96 -34.82
CA SER A 409 5.40 14.00 -35.03
C SER A 409 4.71 15.32 -35.28
N PRO A 410 5.29 16.47 -34.90
CA PRO A 410 4.73 17.80 -35.17
C PRO A 410 4.50 18.10 -36.64
N GLN A 411 5.13 17.33 -37.53
CA GLN A 411 5.01 17.51 -38.98
C GLN A 411 3.79 16.77 -39.57
N LEU A 412 3.15 15.90 -38.78
CA LEU A 412 1.98 15.14 -39.21
C LEU A 412 0.71 15.91 -38.89
N GLY A 413 -0.17 15.99 -39.83
CA GLY A 413 -1.46 16.70 -39.71
C GLY A 413 -2.59 15.97 -40.42
N ASN A 414 -3.82 16.36 -40.10
CA ASN A 414 -5.02 15.81 -40.72
C ASN A 414 -4.99 16.05 -42.26
N GLY A 415 -5.32 15.02 -43.04
CA GLY A 415 -5.34 15.08 -44.51
C GLY A 415 -3.97 14.91 -45.17
N LEU A 416 -2.85 14.83 -44.42
CA LEU A 416 -1.51 14.69 -44.99
C LEU A 416 -1.33 13.31 -45.59
N LYS A 417 -0.76 13.24 -46.81
CA LYS A 417 -0.41 11.98 -47.46
C LYS A 417 0.91 11.43 -46.90
N ILE A 418 0.94 10.16 -46.51
CA ILE A 418 2.12 9.50 -45.97
C ILE A 418 2.50 8.28 -46.79
N LYS A 419 3.73 7.81 -46.58
CA LYS A 419 4.20 6.47 -47.03
C LYS A 419 4.22 5.55 -45.83
N PRO A 420 3.26 4.62 -45.68
CA PRO A 420 3.20 3.73 -44.53
C PRO A 420 4.39 2.76 -44.57
N LEU A 421 5.08 2.63 -43.43
CA LEU A 421 6.13 1.62 -43.22
C LEU A 421 5.56 0.53 -42.30
N ARG A 422 5.17 -0.59 -42.89
CA ARG A 422 4.63 -1.77 -42.21
C ARG A 422 5.74 -2.65 -41.66
N LYS A 423 5.49 -3.41 -40.61
CA LYS A 423 6.45 -4.28 -39.93
C LYS A 423 7.04 -5.30 -40.91
N LYS A 424 6.24 -5.86 -41.83
CA LYS A 424 6.68 -6.77 -42.91
C LYS A 424 7.70 -6.14 -43.88
N ASP A 425 7.54 -4.84 -44.20
CA ASP A 425 8.46 -4.14 -45.10
C ASP A 425 9.81 -3.84 -44.44
N ARG A 426 9.87 -3.78 -43.12
CA ARG A 426 11.13 -3.63 -42.35
C ARG A 426 11.94 -4.91 -42.28
N GLU A 427 11.30 -6.03 -42.08
CA GLU A 427 12.02 -7.34 -42.07
C GLU A 427 12.66 -7.64 -43.44
N ILE A 428 11.95 -7.30 -44.53
CA ILE A 428 12.47 -7.43 -45.90
C ILE A 428 13.61 -6.43 -46.18
N SER A 429 13.52 -5.19 -45.66
CA SER A 429 14.58 -4.18 -45.85
C SER A 429 15.79 -4.44 -44.95
N ASN A 430 15.62 -4.92 -43.73
CA ASN A 430 16.72 -5.32 -42.87
C ASN A 430 17.40 -6.62 -43.33
N SER A 431 16.65 -7.58 -43.83
CA SER A 431 17.26 -8.78 -44.43
C SER A 431 18.07 -8.46 -45.69
N LYS A 432 17.61 -7.49 -46.52
CA LYS A 432 18.37 -7.01 -47.68
C LYS A 432 19.58 -6.15 -47.30
N SER A 433 19.56 -5.42 -46.19
CA SER A 433 20.71 -4.64 -45.74
C SER A 433 21.74 -5.44 -44.97
N LEU A 434 21.34 -6.54 -44.32
CA LEU A 434 22.25 -7.46 -43.64
C LEU A 434 22.91 -8.44 -44.60
N SER A 435 22.26 -8.83 -45.73
CA SER A 435 22.87 -9.66 -46.75
C SER A 435 23.94 -8.97 -47.62
N ASN A 436 23.97 -7.62 -47.63
CA ASN A 436 24.94 -6.86 -48.44
C ASN A 436 26.22 -6.43 -47.74
N ASN A 437 26.40 -6.69 -46.43
CA ASN A 437 27.56 -6.13 -45.70
C ASN A 437 28.53 -7.15 -45.07
N ASN A 438 28.25 -8.45 -45.09
CA ASN A 438 29.10 -9.44 -44.42
C ASN A 438 29.37 -10.73 -45.17
N ASP A 439 29.07 -10.83 -46.48
CA ASP A 439 29.47 -11.99 -47.25
C ASP A 439 31.01 -12.01 -47.46
N LEU A 440 31.68 -12.78 -46.63
CA LEU A 440 33.09 -13.13 -46.82
C LEU A 440 33.15 -14.14 -47.98
N VAL A 441 33.73 -13.70 -49.09
CA VAL A 441 33.97 -14.57 -50.26
C VAL A 441 35.29 -15.31 -50.08
N THR A 442 35.26 -16.61 -50.17
CA THR A 442 36.47 -17.44 -50.13
C THR A 442 37.22 -17.30 -51.46
N LEU A 443 38.47 -16.89 -51.41
CA LEU A 443 39.31 -16.70 -52.57
C LEU A 443 39.98 -18.00 -52.95
N SER A 444 39.94 -18.38 -54.25
CA SER A 444 40.72 -19.49 -54.75
C SER A 444 42.20 -19.12 -54.80
N PRO A 445 43.13 -20.10 -54.68
CA PRO A 445 44.57 -19.82 -54.69
C PRO A 445 45.04 -19.03 -55.91
N GLU A 446 44.43 -19.29 -57.07
CA GLU A 446 44.73 -18.56 -58.31
C GLU A 446 44.30 -17.08 -58.23
N LYS A 447 43.17 -16.81 -57.64
CA LYS A 447 42.69 -15.43 -57.43
C LYS A 447 43.53 -14.69 -56.42
N GLN A 448 43.97 -15.34 -55.37
CA GLN A 448 44.87 -14.76 -54.36
C GLN A 448 46.16 -14.28 -55.00
N ASN A 449 46.81 -15.13 -55.81
CA ASN A 449 48.06 -14.80 -56.52
C ASN A 449 47.89 -13.62 -57.49
N LYS A 450 46.75 -13.57 -58.21
CA LYS A 450 46.47 -12.43 -59.11
C LYS A 450 46.26 -11.10 -58.35
N LEU A 451 45.55 -11.11 -57.20
CA LEU A 451 45.33 -9.94 -56.40
C LEU A 451 46.62 -9.46 -55.73
N ILE A 452 47.50 -10.35 -55.29
CA ILE A 452 48.81 -10.03 -54.73
C ILE A 452 49.69 -9.34 -55.78
N LYS A 453 49.81 -9.91 -56.95
CA LYS A 453 50.57 -9.30 -58.07
C LYS A 453 50.06 -7.94 -58.51
N PHE A 454 48.74 -7.74 -58.45
CA PHE A 454 48.12 -6.45 -58.73
C PHE A 454 48.42 -5.42 -57.63
N LEU A 455 48.38 -5.80 -56.38
CA LEU A 455 48.73 -4.93 -55.27
C LEU A 455 50.19 -4.53 -55.24
N ASP A 456 51.11 -5.44 -55.69
CA ASP A 456 52.53 -5.17 -55.79
C ASP A 456 52.83 -4.04 -56.82
N ASN A 457 52.08 -3.97 -57.87
CA ASN A 457 52.22 -2.98 -58.96
C ASN A 457 51.53 -1.64 -58.66
N MET A 458 50.84 -1.50 -57.50
CA MET A 458 50.19 -0.25 -57.11
C MET A 458 51.08 0.64 -56.26
N ASP A 459 51.90 1.50 -56.87
CA ASP A 459 52.84 2.41 -56.20
C ASP A 459 52.15 3.59 -55.48
N ARG A 460 50.90 3.90 -55.77
CA ARG A 460 50.15 5.04 -55.20
C ARG A 460 49.31 4.71 -53.97
N MET A 461 49.34 3.51 -53.43
CA MET A 461 48.55 3.10 -52.31
C MET A 461 49.31 3.29 -50.98
N PRO A 462 48.70 3.90 -49.94
CA PRO A 462 49.32 4.00 -48.64
C PRO A 462 49.69 2.64 -48.05
N LYS A 463 50.92 2.51 -47.48
CA LYS A 463 51.47 1.26 -46.98
C LYS A 463 50.55 0.53 -46.00
N SER A 464 49.90 1.25 -45.10
CA SER A 464 48.95 0.69 -44.10
C SER A 464 47.68 0.05 -44.69
N VAL A 465 47.25 0.55 -45.85
CA VAL A 465 46.10 -0.03 -46.59
C VAL A 465 46.53 -1.25 -47.38
N LYS A 466 47.77 -1.22 -47.91
CA LYS A 466 48.35 -2.33 -48.68
C LYS A 466 48.61 -3.52 -47.74
N ASP A 467 49.17 -3.30 -46.58
CA ASP A 467 49.43 -4.35 -45.57
C ASP A 467 48.13 -5.05 -45.09
N ARG A 468 47.07 -4.27 -44.85
CA ARG A 468 45.75 -4.80 -44.45
C ARG A 468 45.11 -5.63 -45.55
N LEU A 469 45.21 -5.23 -46.80
CA LEU A 469 44.69 -5.99 -47.94
C LEU A 469 45.50 -7.29 -48.17
N TYR A 470 46.82 -7.30 -47.93
CA TYR A 470 47.62 -8.51 -47.94
C TYR A 470 47.20 -9.53 -46.87
N GLU A 471 46.91 -9.06 -45.66
CA GLU A 471 46.39 -9.93 -44.58
C GLU A 471 45.03 -10.53 -44.96
N GLU A 472 44.10 -9.74 -45.53
CA GLU A 472 42.79 -10.22 -45.96
C GLU A 472 42.91 -11.24 -47.11
N ILE A 473 43.78 -11.03 -48.11
CA ILE A 473 43.99 -11.94 -49.21
C ILE A 473 44.67 -13.24 -48.74
N ASN A 474 45.69 -13.15 -47.88
CA ASN A 474 46.39 -14.30 -47.38
C ASN A 474 45.53 -15.15 -46.43
N SER A 475 44.56 -14.56 -45.74
CA SER A 475 43.59 -15.29 -44.92
C SER A 475 42.59 -16.12 -45.75
N GLY A 476 42.59 -15.96 -47.06
CA GLY A 476 41.69 -16.65 -47.97
C GLY A 476 40.23 -16.21 -47.95
N LYS A 477 39.91 -15.18 -47.13
CA LYS A 477 38.55 -14.65 -46.94
C LYS A 477 38.55 -13.13 -47.07
N MET A 478 37.81 -12.59 -48.01
CA MET A 478 37.71 -11.14 -48.24
C MET A 478 36.26 -10.69 -48.33
N LYS A 479 35.97 -9.49 -47.87
CA LYS A 479 34.61 -8.91 -48.00
C LYS A 479 34.26 -8.74 -49.50
N ALA A 480 33.09 -9.21 -49.91
CA ALA A 480 32.63 -9.16 -51.33
C ALA A 480 32.74 -7.75 -51.93
N LYS A 481 32.48 -6.70 -51.15
CA LYS A 481 32.60 -5.30 -51.56
C LYS A 481 34.03 -4.86 -51.85
N THR A 482 34.99 -5.35 -51.07
CA THR A 482 36.42 -5.07 -51.21
C THR A 482 36.98 -5.81 -52.43
N LEU A 483 36.58 -7.08 -52.60
CA LEU A 483 36.94 -7.91 -53.77
C LEU A 483 36.46 -7.28 -55.07
N ASN A 484 35.17 -6.93 -55.18
CA ASN A 484 34.58 -6.31 -56.39
C ASN A 484 35.26 -4.96 -56.72
N ARG A 485 35.71 -4.20 -55.70
CA ARG A 485 36.42 -2.94 -55.91
C ARG A 485 37.85 -3.18 -56.46
N LEU A 486 38.53 -4.20 -56.01
CA LEU A 486 39.85 -4.59 -56.51
C LEU A 486 39.76 -5.19 -57.93
N GLU A 487 38.78 -6.07 -58.19
CA GLU A 487 38.57 -6.62 -59.53
C GLU A 487 38.19 -5.55 -60.56
N LYS A 488 37.37 -4.56 -60.19
CA LYS A 488 37.03 -3.42 -61.05
C LYS A 488 38.24 -2.55 -61.37
N ASN A 489 39.17 -2.40 -60.44
CA ASN A 489 40.41 -1.66 -60.70
C ASN A 489 41.44 -2.47 -61.50
N MET A 490 41.39 -3.81 -61.45
CA MET A 490 42.17 -4.70 -62.27
C MET A 490 41.73 -4.72 -63.75
N GLY A 491 40.45 -4.48 -64.02
CA GLY A 491 39.92 -4.47 -65.41
C GLY A 491 40.05 -3.09 -66.12
N ASN A 492 40.54 -2.07 -65.47
CA ASN A 492 40.74 -0.76 -66.03
C ASN A 492 42.23 -0.36 -66.26
N ASN A 493 43.14 -1.26 -66.12
CA ASN A 493 44.55 -1.08 -66.47
C ASN A 493 44.98 -2.01 -67.58
#